data_7b1f2eb0f51f586a6656da7eb6def7d5
#
_entry.id   7b1f2eb0f51f586a6656da7eb6def7d5
#
_cell.length_a   1.000
_cell.length_b   1.000
_cell.length_c   1.000
_cell.angle_alpha   90.00
_cell.angle_beta   90.00
_cell.angle_gamma   90.00
#
_symmetry.space_group_name_H-M   'P 1'
#
loop_
_entity.id
_entity.type
_entity.pdbx_description
1 polymer ?
#
loop_
_entity_poly.entity_id
_entity_poly.type
_entity_poly.pdbx_seq_one_letter_code
_entity_poly.pdbx_strand_id
1 'polypeptide(L)'
;MSILVKGQITITKGFETWKQMVYEQDGKLAEHGIKFLFAGTEKDDPEKLHVVMMFPNMESIQAFQGDEELTEKRRLAGAVIESGVMTPISGDFFTNYPEAFISH
;
A
#
# COMPACT_ATOMS: atom_id res chain seq x y z
N MET A 1 13.52 -7.36 10.80
CA MET A 1 12.50 -8.32 10.33
C MET A 1 11.42 -7.56 9.55
N SER A 2 11.14 -8.01 8.35
CA SER A 2 10.13 -7.36 7.52
C SER A 2 8.73 -7.72 7.97
N ILE A 3 7.81 -6.76 7.81
CA ILE A 3 6.41 -6.93 8.19
C ILE A 3 5.56 -6.76 6.94
N LEU A 4 4.71 -7.74 6.67
CA LEU A 4 3.77 -7.68 5.57
C LEU A 4 2.48 -7.03 6.07
N VAL A 5 1.97 -6.07 5.31
CA VAL A 5 0.76 -5.34 5.70
C VAL A 5 -0.23 -5.38 4.54
N LYS A 6 -1.47 -5.79 4.86
CA LYS A 6 -2.57 -5.71 3.92
C LYS A 6 -3.29 -4.39 4.16
N GLY A 7 -3.52 -3.62 3.10
CA GLY A 7 -4.22 -2.34 3.19
C GLY A 7 -5.46 -2.31 2.33
N GLN A 8 -6.45 -1.54 2.75
CA GLN A 8 -7.66 -1.29 1.99
C GLN A 8 -8.05 0.16 2.20
N ILE A 9 -8.41 0.86 1.13
CA ILE A 9 -8.77 2.27 1.19
C ILE A 9 -9.69 2.63 0.02
N THR A 10 -10.56 3.61 0.24
CA THR A 10 -11.39 4.15 -0.85
C THR A 10 -10.58 5.17 -1.64
N ILE A 11 -10.65 5.10 -2.96
CA ILE A 11 -10.06 6.10 -3.86
C ILE A 11 -11.17 6.67 -4.75
N THR A 12 -11.13 7.99 -5.00
CA THR A 12 -12.21 8.68 -5.70
C THR A 12 -11.80 9.27 -7.05
N LYS A 13 -10.53 9.17 -7.42
CA LYS A 13 -10.02 9.75 -8.68
C LYS A 13 -9.49 8.70 -9.64
N GLY A 14 -9.80 7.43 -9.39
CA GLY A 14 -9.42 6.33 -10.25
C GLY A 14 -8.05 5.74 -9.91
N PHE A 15 -7.87 4.49 -10.30
CA PHE A 15 -6.66 3.75 -10.01
C PHE A 15 -5.43 4.35 -10.70
N GLU A 16 -5.58 4.81 -11.94
CA GLU A 16 -4.45 5.38 -12.67
C GLU A 16 -3.90 6.62 -12.00
N THR A 17 -4.78 7.49 -11.48
CA THR A 17 -4.35 8.68 -10.73
C THR A 17 -3.60 8.30 -9.46
N TRP A 18 -4.13 7.33 -8.72
CA TRP A 18 -3.48 6.85 -7.51
C TRP A 18 -2.12 6.21 -7.82
N LYS A 19 -2.07 5.38 -8.86
CA LYS A 19 -0.85 4.71 -9.28
C LYS A 19 0.23 5.71 -9.68
N GLN A 20 -0.17 6.75 -10.41
CA GLN A 20 0.76 7.81 -10.80
C GLN A 20 1.36 8.50 -9.58
N MET A 21 0.55 8.76 -8.56
CA MET A 21 1.03 9.35 -7.31
C MET A 21 2.06 8.45 -6.65
N VAL A 22 1.85 7.13 -6.63
CA VAL A 22 2.80 6.19 -6.04
C VAL A 22 4.15 6.28 -6.74
N TYR A 23 4.15 6.33 -8.07
CA TYR A 23 5.40 6.48 -8.83
C TYR A 23 6.08 7.81 -8.52
N GLU A 24 5.32 8.88 -8.39
CA GLU A 24 5.88 10.20 -8.08
C GLU A 24 6.47 10.25 -6.68
N GLN A 25 5.96 9.44 -5.75
CA GLN A 25 6.43 9.39 -4.37
C GLN A 25 7.43 8.26 -4.11
N ASP A 26 8.00 7.69 -5.15
CA ASP A 26 8.93 6.56 -5.03
C ASP A 26 10.10 6.88 -4.08
N GLY A 27 10.64 8.08 -4.15
CA GLY A 27 11.74 8.49 -3.27
C GLY A 27 11.34 8.49 -1.79
N LYS A 28 10.14 8.98 -1.47
CA LYS A 28 9.59 8.96 -0.11
C LYS A 28 9.37 7.54 0.38
N LEU A 29 8.81 6.70 -0.48
CA LEU A 29 8.56 5.30 -0.14
C LEU A 29 9.88 4.58 0.12
N ALA A 30 10.92 4.87 -0.68
CA ALA A 30 12.24 4.30 -0.49
C ALA A 30 12.86 4.74 0.85
N GLU A 31 12.64 5.99 1.26
CA GLU A 31 13.12 6.49 2.56
C GLU A 31 12.53 5.68 3.71
N HIS A 32 11.27 5.28 3.60
CA HIS A 32 10.61 4.46 4.61
C HIS A 32 10.90 2.97 4.44
N GLY A 33 11.60 2.58 3.38
CA GLY A 33 11.93 1.19 3.10
C GLY A 33 10.74 0.35 2.66
N ILE A 34 9.71 1.00 2.13
CA ILE A 34 8.44 0.34 1.75
C ILE A 34 8.55 -0.30 0.38
N LYS A 35 8.05 -1.53 0.27
CA LYS A 35 7.90 -2.21 -1.02
C LYS A 35 6.42 -2.50 -1.23
N PHE A 36 5.90 -2.15 -2.40
CA PHE A 36 4.55 -2.56 -2.81
C PHE A 36 4.66 -3.90 -3.52
N LEU A 37 3.96 -4.89 -3.00
CA LEU A 37 3.93 -6.22 -3.60
C LEU A 37 2.71 -6.43 -4.48
N PHE A 38 1.66 -5.65 -4.23
CA PHE A 38 0.41 -5.74 -4.99
C PHE A 38 -0.38 -4.45 -4.78
N ALA A 39 -1.09 -4.02 -5.81
CA ALA A 39 -2.10 -2.97 -5.70
C ALA A 39 -3.12 -3.18 -6.80
N GLY A 40 -4.39 -3.09 -6.46
CA GLY A 40 -5.46 -3.24 -7.43
C GLY A 40 -6.80 -2.91 -6.82
N THR A 41 -7.77 -2.61 -7.66
CA THR A 41 -9.13 -2.31 -7.21
C THR A 41 -10.02 -3.55 -7.35
N GLU A 42 -11.14 -3.54 -6.65
CA GLU A 42 -12.11 -4.63 -6.75
C GLU A 42 -12.74 -4.65 -8.14
N LYS A 43 -13.02 -5.83 -8.64
CA LYS A 43 -13.58 -6.00 -9.97
C LYS A 43 -14.87 -5.20 -10.18
N ASP A 44 -15.72 -5.18 -9.16
CA ASP A 44 -17.04 -4.55 -9.25
C ASP A 44 -17.12 -3.22 -8.51
N ASP A 45 -15.98 -2.73 -7.97
CA ASP A 45 -15.94 -1.46 -7.26
C ASP A 45 -14.56 -0.81 -7.47
N PRO A 46 -14.45 0.05 -8.50
CA PRO A 46 -13.16 0.69 -8.83
C PRO A 46 -12.71 1.71 -7.79
N GLU A 47 -13.52 2.03 -6.79
CA GLU A 47 -13.14 2.92 -5.71
C GLU A 47 -12.55 2.17 -4.52
N LYS A 48 -12.64 0.85 -4.49
CA LYS A 48 -12.10 0.07 -3.39
C LYS A 48 -10.73 -0.51 -3.77
N LEU A 49 -9.70 0.09 -3.19
CA LEU A 49 -8.31 -0.28 -3.47
C LEU A 49 -7.81 -1.25 -2.40
N HIS A 50 -7.13 -2.29 -2.85
CA HIS A 50 -6.44 -3.24 -1.98
C HIS A 50 -4.96 -3.20 -2.30
N VAL A 51 -4.12 -3.21 -1.27
CA VAL A 51 -2.67 -3.22 -1.43
C VAL A 51 -2.05 -4.25 -0.50
N VAL A 52 -0.88 -4.74 -0.88
CA VAL A 52 -0.03 -5.51 0.01
C VAL A 52 1.33 -4.85 -0.02
N MET A 53 1.82 -4.45 1.15
CA MET A 53 3.07 -3.73 1.29
C MET A 53 3.98 -4.47 2.25
N MET A 54 5.28 -4.31 2.05
CA MET A 54 6.27 -4.86 2.98
C MET A 54 7.05 -3.69 3.60
N PHE A 55 7.09 -3.67 4.93
CA PHE A 55 7.81 -2.66 5.72
C PHE A 55 8.99 -3.33 6.42
N PRO A 56 10.11 -2.62 6.60
CA PRO A 56 11.27 -3.22 7.29
C PRO A 56 11.03 -3.49 8.76
N ASN A 57 10.20 -2.68 9.44
CA ASN A 57 9.92 -2.82 10.87
C ASN A 57 8.70 -2.01 11.26
N MET A 58 8.29 -2.12 12.54
CA MET A 58 7.13 -1.36 13.05
C MET A 58 7.35 0.14 13.04
N GLU A 59 8.58 0.59 13.26
CA GLU A 59 8.91 2.01 13.25
C GLU A 59 8.65 2.62 11.88
N SER A 60 8.95 1.87 10.82
CA SER A 60 8.69 2.30 9.46
C SER A 60 7.18 2.45 9.19
N ILE A 61 6.37 1.54 9.73
CA ILE A 61 4.90 1.65 9.61
C ILE A 61 4.42 2.92 10.29
N GLN A 62 4.91 3.19 11.49
CA GLN A 62 4.53 4.38 12.26
C GLN A 62 4.98 5.65 11.54
N ALA A 63 6.19 5.65 10.98
CA ALA A 63 6.72 6.79 10.23
C ALA A 63 5.89 7.06 8.97
N PHE A 64 5.47 6.01 8.28
CA PHE A 64 4.60 6.14 7.11
C PHE A 64 3.25 6.75 7.49
N GLN A 65 2.63 6.26 8.55
CA GLN A 65 1.33 6.75 9.00
C GLN A 65 1.43 8.20 9.48
N GLY A 66 2.56 8.59 10.05
CA GLY A 66 2.78 9.94 10.56
C GLY A 66 3.37 10.92 9.54
N ASP A 67 3.66 10.48 8.34
CA ASP A 67 4.23 11.34 7.30
C ASP A 67 3.11 12.19 6.68
N GLU A 68 3.00 13.43 7.17
CA GLU A 68 1.92 14.34 6.75
C GLU A 68 2.03 14.74 5.29
N GLU A 69 3.25 14.91 4.77
CA GLU A 69 3.46 15.25 3.36
C GLU A 69 2.98 14.13 2.45
N LEU A 70 3.36 12.90 2.75
CA LEU A 70 2.93 11.74 1.98
C LEU A 70 1.42 11.52 2.09
N THR A 71 0.85 11.71 3.28
CA THR A 71 -0.59 11.61 3.51
C THR A 71 -1.34 12.61 2.64
N GLU A 72 -0.85 13.85 2.55
CA GLU A 72 -1.47 14.88 1.74
C GLU A 72 -1.40 14.53 0.25
N LYS A 73 -0.26 14.02 -0.21
CA LYS A 73 -0.12 13.58 -1.61
C LYS A 73 -1.12 12.46 -1.94
N ARG A 74 -1.33 11.53 -1.00
CA ARG A 74 -2.30 10.46 -1.16
C ARG A 74 -3.72 11.02 -1.24
N ARG A 75 -4.04 11.98 -0.37
CA ARG A 75 -5.36 12.63 -0.37
C ARG A 75 -5.61 13.34 -1.70
N LEU A 76 -4.63 14.08 -2.20
CA LEU A 76 -4.75 14.79 -3.47
C LEU A 76 -4.93 13.83 -4.65
N ALA A 77 -4.43 12.62 -4.53
CA ALA A 77 -4.61 11.59 -5.55
C ALA A 77 -5.95 10.84 -5.41
N GLY A 78 -6.79 11.26 -4.48
CA GLY A 78 -8.13 10.71 -4.32
C GLY A 78 -8.30 9.71 -3.19
N ALA A 79 -7.27 9.43 -2.41
CA ALA A 79 -7.40 8.51 -1.29
C ALA A 79 -8.19 9.15 -0.14
N VAL A 80 -9.24 8.48 0.28
CA VAL A 80 -10.03 8.91 1.45
C VAL A 80 -9.33 8.33 2.68
N ILE A 81 -8.46 9.13 3.28
CA ILE A 81 -7.53 8.67 4.32
C ILE A 81 -8.27 8.00 5.49
N GLU A 82 -9.41 8.58 5.89
CA GLU A 82 -10.20 8.06 7.01
C GLU A 82 -10.77 6.68 6.76
N SER A 83 -10.88 6.27 5.49
CA SER A 83 -11.39 4.95 5.12
C SER A 83 -10.30 3.88 5.13
N GLY A 84 -9.05 4.26 5.34
CA GLY A 84 -7.92 3.35 5.27
C GLY A 84 -7.89 2.37 6.43
N VAL A 85 -7.65 1.09 6.11
CA VAL A 85 -7.45 0.04 7.10
C VAL A 85 -6.15 -0.66 6.75
N MET A 86 -5.21 -0.69 7.70
CA MET A 86 -3.94 -1.40 7.54
C MET A 86 -3.91 -2.57 8.52
N THR A 87 -3.74 -3.77 7.99
CA THR A 87 -3.72 -4.99 8.80
C THR A 87 -2.34 -5.63 8.71
N PRO A 88 -1.54 -5.56 9.77
CA PRO A 88 -0.26 -6.28 9.77
C PRO A 88 -0.51 -7.78 9.76
N ILE A 89 0.27 -8.48 8.96
CA ILE A 89 0.17 -9.94 8.85
C ILE A 89 1.22 -10.55 9.78
N SER A 90 0.89 -11.67 10.40
CA SER A 90 1.84 -12.37 11.27
C SER A 90 3.05 -12.87 10.46
N GLY A 91 4.08 -13.32 11.17
CA GLY A 91 5.24 -13.92 10.52
C GLY A 91 4.98 -15.28 9.89
N ASP A 92 3.77 -15.83 10.08
CA ASP A 92 3.38 -17.15 9.56
C ASP A 92 2.78 -17.01 8.16
N PHE A 93 3.56 -16.49 7.24
CA PHE A 93 3.14 -16.41 5.84
C PHE A 93 4.23 -16.99 4.96
N PHE A 94 3.85 -17.34 3.74
CA PHE A 94 4.83 -17.67 2.73
C PHE A 94 4.42 -17.03 1.41
N THR A 95 5.42 -16.66 0.62
CA THR A 95 5.20 -16.02 -0.67
C THR A 95 6.35 -16.36 -1.60
N ASN A 96 6.05 -16.42 -2.87
CA ASN A 96 7.05 -16.65 -3.91
C ASN A 96 7.11 -15.46 -4.86
N TYR A 97 6.74 -14.29 -4.34
CA TYR A 97 6.73 -13.06 -5.14
C TYR A 97 8.03 -12.91 -5.93
N PRO A 98 7.96 -12.53 -7.20
CA PRO A 98 6.75 -12.26 -8.00
C PRO A 98 6.09 -13.48 -8.64
N GLU A 99 6.59 -14.66 -8.40
CA GLU A 99 6.09 -15.90 -8.97
C GLU A 99 4.92 -16.43 -8.14
N ALA A 100 4.01 -17.18 -8.79
CA ALA A 100 3.00 -17.93 -8.06
C ALA A 100 3.67 -19.18 -7.47
N PHE A 101 3.45 -19.46 -6.19
CA PHE A 101 4.02 -20.68 -5.60
C PHE A 101 3.09 -21.88 -5.71
N ILE A 102 1.86 -21.68 -6.20
CA ILE A 102 0.96 -22.76 -6.64
C ILE A 102 0.41 -22.33 -7.98
N SER A 103 0.53 -23.22 -8.97
CA SER A 103 0.12 -22.90 -10.32
C SER A 103 -0.45 -24.16 -10.98
N HIS A 104 -1.62 -24.04 -11.59
CA HIS A 104 -2.30 -25.16 -12.23
C HIS A 104 -2.49 -24.93 -13.72
#